data_37c68b4d7799a5fe918671d3fce9b4bf
#
_entry.id   37c68b4d7799a5fe918671d3fce9b4bf
#
_cell.length_a   1.000
_cell.length_b   1.000
_cell.length_c   1.000
_cell.angle_alpha   90.00
_cell.angle_beta   90.00
_cell.angle_gamma   90.00
#
_symmetry.space_group_name_H-M   'P 1'
#
loop_
_entity.id
_entity.type
_entity.pdbx_description
1 polymer ?
#
loop_
_entity_poly.entity_id
_entity_poly.type
_entity_poly.pdbx_seq_one_letter_code
_entity_poly.pdbx_strand_id
1 'polypeptide(L)'
;MAKLRYRTLRENVVDEIRMKILNREYEPGMRIVEQNLSDELGVSRGPIREALRQLEQEGLVEYARNVGCSVKQITLEDIYEIYLLRSTYENLAVNTYGGQFSDEDLAQMEMIVAEMKNLGEDDLGELVDCDCRFHQVIVEKAGLNRLLKAWTELNYGNIVCYFAGNSDRKKAANRQQDIHERLLNVFRSKDEETICNAISEHYMKTVKRLIQEGSMSDEEFKYKV
;
A
#
# COMPACT_ATOMS: atom_id res chain seq x y z
N MET A 1 11.38 18.85 -19.72
CA MET A 1 9.99 19.34 -19.82
C MET A 1 9.09 18.38 -19.09
N ALA A 2 8.56 18.77 -17.93
CA ALA A 2 7.61 17.93 -17.16
C ALA A 2 6.32 17.80 -17.99
N LYS A 3 5.95 16.56 -18.36
CA LYS A 3 4.64 16.27 -18.95
C LYS A 3 3.59 16.53 -17.87
N LEU A 4 2.74 17.54 -18.05
CA LEU A 4 1.53 17.72 -17.28
C LEU A 4 0.70 16.42 -17.41
N ARG A 5 0.56 15.63 -16.34
CA ARG A 5 -0.38 14.51 -16.28
C ARG A 5 -1.78 15.14 -16.18
N TYR A 6 -2.53 15.11 -17.26
CA TYR A 6 -3.96 15.44 -17.24
C TYR A 6 -4.66 14.34 -16.43
N ARG A 7 -5.02 14.63 -15.20
CA ARG A 7 -5.85 13.73 -14.38
C ARG A 7 -7.32 13.94 -14.79
N THR A 8 -8.02 12.84 -14.95
CA THR A 8 -9.48 12.88 -15.18
C THR A 8 -10.20 13.32 -13.91
N LEU A 9 -11.41 13.84 -14.05
CA LEU A 9 -12.26 14.20 -12.91
C LEU A 9 -12.46 13.01 -11.96
N ARG A 10 -12.63 11.80 -12.51
CA ARG A 10 -12.73 10.56 -11.75
C ARG A 10 -11.47 10.29 -10.91
N GLU A 11 -10.28 10.40 -11.49
CA GLU A 11 -9.02 10.21 -10.78
C GLU A 11 -8.85 11.19 -9.62
N ASN A 12 -9.22 12.45 -9.83
CA ASN A 12 -9.19 13.44 -8.75
C ASN A 12 -10.16 13.08 -7.61
N VAL A 13 -11.37 12.61 -7.93
CA VAL A 13 -12.36 12.18 -6.93
C VAL A 13 -11.87 10.94 -6.17
N VAL A 14 -11.26 9.96 -6.87
CA VAL A 14 -10.66 8.78 -6.23
C VAL A 14 -9.59 9.19 -5.23
N ASP A 15 -8.67 10.06 -5.64
CA ASP A 15 -7.57 10.52 -4.78
C ASP A 15 -8.10 11.29 -3.58
N GLU A 16 -9.10 12.16 -3.75
CA GLU A 16 -9.71 12.92 -2.66
C GLU A 16 -10.34 12.01 -1.61
N ILE A 17 -11.16 11.04 -2.05
CA ILE A 17 -11.79 10.08 -1.13
C ILE A 17 -10.72 9.22 -0.44
N ARG A 18 -9.69 8.79 -1.17
CA ARG A 18 -8.58 8.02 -0.61
C ARG A 18 -7.86 8.82 0.48
N MET A 19 -7.57 10.09 0.24
CA MET A 19 -6.94 10.97 1.23
C MET A 19 -7.82 11.17 2.47
N LYS A 20 -9.13 11.32 2.31
CA LYS A 20 -10.07 11.39 3.45
C LYS A 20 -10.05 10.11 4.30
N ILE A 21 -9.93 8.94 3.68
CA ILE A 21 -9.78 7.66 4.39
C ILE A 21 -8.42 7.62 5.11
N LEU A 22 -7.32 7.97 4.43
CA LEU A 22 -5.96 8.00 5.01
C LEU A 22 -5.85 8.97 6.19
N ASN A 23 -6.48 10.13 6.09
CA ASN A 23 -6.49 11.15 7.14
C ASN A 23 -7.49 10.87 8.27
N ARG A 24 -8.22 9.74 8.22
CA ARG A 24 -9.28 9.38 9.17
C ARG A 24 -10.43 10.39 9.25
N GLU A 25 -10.62 11.22 8.22
CA GLU A 25 -11.84 11.98 8.07
C GLU A 25 -13.03 11.03 7.79
N TYR A 26 -12.74 9.94 7.07
CA TYR A 26 -13.63 8.80 6.89
C TYR A 26 -13.06 7.59 7.66
N GLU A 27 -13.67 7.33 8.83
CA GLU A 27 -13.24 6.24 9.69
C GLU A 27 -13.68 4.86 9.15
N PRO A 28 -12.97 3.76 9.51
CA PRO A 28 -13.40 2.40 9.18
C PRO A 28 -14.84 2.13 9.62
N GLY A 29 -15.67 1.62 8.71
CA GLY A 29 -17.11 1.40 8.92
C GLY A 29 -17.98 2.63 8.69
N MET A 30 -17.40 3.82 8.53
CA MET A 30 -18.17 5.03 8.25
C MET A 30 -18.90 4.93 6.92
N ARG A 31 -20.19 5.28 6.92
CA ARG A 31 -21.02 5.30 5.72
C ARG A 31 -20.66 6.49 4.84
N ILE A 32 -20.46 6.23 3.55
CA ILE A 32 -20.20 7.24 2.53
C ILE A 32 -21.50 7.46 1.74
N VAL A 33 -22.02 8.69 1.77
CA VAL A 33 -23.24 9.09 1.08
C VAL A 33 -22.87 9.83 -0.20
N GLU A 34 -23.18 9.24 -1.37
CA GLU A 34 -22.87 9.81 -2.69
C GLU A 34 -23.33 11.27 -2.85
N GLN A 35 -24.49 11.62 -2.28
CA GLN A 35 -25.03 12.97 -2.37
C GLN A 35 -24.16 13.97 -1.60
N ASN A 36 -23.73 13.61 -0.40
CA ASN A 36 -22.87 14.50 0.41
C ASN A 36 -21.54 14.75 -0.29
N LEU A 37 -20.93 13.70 -0.86
CA LEU A 37 -19.72 13.84 -1.67
C LEU A 37 -19.93 14.70 -2.92
N SER A 38 -21.06 14.51 -3.60
CA SER A 38 -21.42 15.32 -4.77
C SER A 38 -21.52 16.80 -4.42
N ASP A 39 -22.15 17.11 -3.30
CA ASP A 39 -22.35 18.50 -2.83
C ASP A 39 -21.01 19.10 -2.35
N GLU A 40 -20.20 18.32 -1.64
CA GLU A 40 -18.89 18.73 -1.09
C GLU A 40 -17.87 19.01 -2.20
N LEU A 41 -17.75 18.09 -3.17
CA LEU A 41 -16.75 18.18 -4.23
C LEU A 41 -17.22 19.00 -5.45
N GLY A 42 -18.48 19.42 -5.47
CA GLY A 42 -19.05 20.18 -6.58
C GLY A 42 -19.13 19.40 -7.90
N VAL A 43 -19.24 18.06 -7.84
CA VAL A 43 -19.30 17.17 -9.00
C VAL A 43 -20.60 16.38 -9.02
N SER A 44 -21.07 15.99 -10.21
CA SER A 44 -22.26 15.16 -10.31
C SER A 44 -22.03 13.75 -9.72
N ARG A 45 -23.13 13.04 -9.39
CA ARG A 45 -23.08 11.71 -8.76
C ARG A 45 -22.44 10.62 -9.63
N GLY A 46 -22.40 10.81 -10.97
CA GLY A 46 -21.78 9.84 -11.87
C GLY A 46 -20.30 9.58 -11.57
N PRO A 47 -19.42 10.58 -11.66
CA PRO A 47 -18.01 10.47 -11.27
C PRO A 47 -17.80 9.95 -9.84
N ILE A 48 -18.66 10.33 -8.88
CA ILE A 48 -18.61 9.82 -7.50
C ILE A 48 -18.81 8.30 -7.46
N ARG A 49 -19.85 7.79 -8.15
CA ARG A 49 -20.11 6.35 -8.22
C ARG A 49 -18.98 5.57 -8.86
N GLU A 50 -18.43 6.09 -9.95
CA GLU A 50 -17.28 5.46 -10.63
C GLU A 50 -16.06 5.42 -9.72
N ALA A 51 -15.77 6.51 -9.00
CA ALA A 51 -14.69 6.58 -8.02
C ALA A 51 -14.91 5.57 -6.87
N LEU A 52 -16.11 5.52 -6.29
CA LEU A 52 -16.42 4.57 -5.22
C LEU A 52 -16.35 3.11 -5.68
N ARG A 53 -16.76 2.80 -6.92
CA ARG A 53 -16.57 1.45 -7.49
C ARG A 53 -15.10 1.09 -7.67
N GLN A 54 -14.29 2.05 -8.08
CA GLN A 54 -12.84 1.83 -8.17
C GLN A 54 -12.26 1.56 -6.78
N LEU A 55 -12.61 2.38 -5.77
CA LEU A 55 -12.17 2.17 -4.38
C LEU A 55 -12.70 0.87 -3.77
N GLU A 56 -13.86 0.37 -4.21
CA GLU A 56 -14.36 -0.95 -3.85
C GLU A 56 -13.49 -2.07 -4.44
N GLN A 57 -13.11 -1.97 -5.71
CA GLN A 57 -12.18 -2.91 -6.33
C GLN A 57 -10.80 -2.88 -5.66
N GLU A 58 -10.40 -1.71 -5.17
CA GLU A 58 -9.19 -1.49 -4.39
C GLU A 58 -9.30 -1.98 -2.94
N GLY A 59 -10.50 -2.36 -2.49
CA GLY A 59 -10.74 -2.85 -1.13
C GLY A 59 -10.74 -1.78 -0.03
N LEU A 60 -10.82 -0.49 -0.40
CA LEU A 60 -10.90 0.62 0.57
C LEU A 60 -12.31 0.91 1.04
N VAL A 61 -13.30 0.62 0.22
CA VAL A 61 -14.71 0.73 0.57
C VAL A 61 -15.44 -0.56 0.21
N GLU A 62 -16.64 -0.73 0.74
CA GLU A 62 -17.49 -1.88 0.46
C GLU A 62 -18.94 -1.42 0.25
N TYR A 63 -19.65 -2.12 -0.62
CA TYR A 63 -21.09 -1.94 -0.80
C TYR A 63 -21.87 -3.08 -0.15
N ALA A 64 -22.62 -2.77 0.88
CA ALA A 64 -23.57 -3.69 1.48
C ALA A 64 -24.99 -3.47 0.93
N ARG A 65 -25.70 -4.57 0.62
CA ARG A 65 -27.09 -4.51 0.12
C ARG A 65 -27.98 -3.80 1.14
N ASN A 66 -28.73 -2.79 0.69
CA ASN A 66 -29.61 -1.95 1.49
C ASN A 66 -28.94 -1.02 2.52
N VAL A 67 -27.60 -1.04 2.64
CA VAL A 67 -26.82 -0.18 3.53
C VAL A 67 -26.15 0.93 2.73
N GLY A 68 -25.64 0.62 1.55
CA GLY A 68 -24.89 1.53 0.69
C GLY A 68 -23.38 1.32 0.80
N CYS A 69 -22.62 2.36 0.49
CA CYS A 69 -21.17 2.36 0.55
C CYS A 69 -20.67 2.72 1.96
N SER A 70 -19.67 2.01 2.45
CA SER A 70 -18.95 2.32 3.69
C SER A 70 -17.44 2.11 3.52
N VAL A 71 -16.65 2.77 4.36
CA VAL A 71 -15.21 2.48 4.46
C VAL A 71 -15.03 1.06 4.96
N LYS A 72 -14.23 0.26 4.26
CA LYS A 72 -14.00 -1.13 4.66
C LYS A 72 -13.31 -1.19 6.02
N GLN A 73 -13.82 -2.02 6.90
CA GLN A 73 -13.08 -2.43 8.11
C GLN A 73 -12.12 -3.55 7.71
N ILE A 74 -10.86 -3.37 8.03
CA ILE A 74 -9.83 -4.34 7.73
C ILE A 74 -9.37 -4.96 9.01
N THR A 75 -9.37 -6.29 9.02
CA THR A 75 -8.92 -7.10 10.13
C THR A 75 -7.41 -7.32 10.07
N LEU A 76 -6.84 -7.76 11.16
CA LEU A 76 -5.42 -8.13 11.20
C LEU A 76 -5.13 -9.35 10.32
N GLU A 77 -6.11 -10.24 10.19
CA GLU A 77 -6.07 -11.38 9.29
C GLU A 77 -6.01 -10.95 7.82
N ASP A 78 -6.83 -9.96 7.41
CA ASP A 78 -6.77 -9.41 6.06
C ASP A 78 -5.37 -8.85 5.76
N ILE A 79 -4.77 -8.13 6.71
CA ILE A 79 -3.43 -7.57 6.60
C ILE A 79 -2.40 -8.69 6.43
N TYR A 80 -2.49 -9.72 7.25
CA TYR A 80 -1.58 -10.87 7.17
C TYR A 80 -1.68 -11.56 5.81
N GLU A 81 -2.89 -11.83 5.32
CA GLU A 81 -3.11 -12.48 4.03
C GLU A 81 -2.55 -11.64 2.88
N ILE A 82 -2.79 -10.33 2.88
CA ILE A 82 -2.24 -9.41 1.86
C ILE A 82 -0.71 -9.43 1.89
N TYR A 83 -0.09 -9.33 3.05
CA TYR A 83 1.37 -9.31 3.17
C TYR A 83 2.02 -10.66 2.85
N LEU A 84 1.36 -11.76 3.18
CA LEU A 84 1.79 -13.10 2.79
C LEU A 84 1.81 -13.23 1.25
N LEU A 85 0.74 -12.79 0.59
CA LEU A 85 0.64 -12.83 -0.87
C LEU A 85 1.65 -11.87 -1.53
N ARG A 86 1.82 -10.66 -1.00
CA ARG A 86 2.81 -9.71 -1.54
C ARG A 86 4.22 -10.28 -1.46
N SER A 87 4.63 -10.77 -0.28
CA SER A 87 5.96 -11.36 -0.12
C SER A 87 6.16 -12.57 -1.03
N THR A 88 5.12 -13.37 -1.22
CA THR A 88 5.14 -14.54 -2.13
C THR A 88 5.33 -14.11 -3.58
N TYR A 89 4.62 -13.10 -4.04
CA TYR A 89 4.71 -12.62 -5.42
C TYR A 89 6.05 -11.93 -5.69
N GLU A 90 6.57 -11.15 -4.75
CA GLU A 90 7.87 -10.51 -4.86
C GLU A 90 9.01 -11.54 -4.85
N ASN A 91 8.96 -12.55 -3.97
CA ASN A 91 9.91 -13.65 -3.97
C ASN A 91 9.84 -14.44 -5.28
N LEU A 92 8.65 -14.71 -5.79
CA LEU A 92 8.48 -15.35 -7.09
C LEU A 92 9.11 -14.50 -8.21
N ALA A 93 8.96 -13.18 -8.17
CA ALA A 93 9.63 -12.29 -9.11
C ALA A 93 11.15 -12.39 -8.98
N VAL A 94 11.70 -12.27 -7.77
CA VAL A 94 13.15 -12.39 -7.51
C VAL A 94 13.71 -13.70 -8.03
N ASN A 95 13.04 -14.81 -7.81
CA ASN A 95 13.47 -16.13 -8.28
C ASN A 95 13.56 -16.21 -9.81
N THR A 96 12.75 -15.43 -10.57
CA THR A 96 12.82 -15.45 -12.05
C THR A 96 14.08 -14.83 -12.62
N TYR A 97 14.72 -13.91 -11.88
CA TYR A 97 15.97 -13.24 -12.31
C TYR A 97 17.14 -13.49 -11.33
N GLY A 98 16.99 -14.45 -10.39
CA GLY A 98 18.06 -14.87 -9.48
C GLY A 98 18.60 -13.77 -8.59
N GLY A 99 17.77 -12.80 -8.18
CA GLY A 99 18.19 -11.66 -7.37
C GLY A 99 19.08 -10.64 -8.09
N GLN A 100 19.31 -10.76 -9.40
CA GLN A 100 20.23 -9.94 -10.18
C GLN A 100 19.60 -8.58 -10.55
N PHE A 101 19.57 -7.65 -9.61
CA PHE A 101 19.20 -6.26 -9.88
C PHE A 101 20.26 -5.56 -10.72
N SER A 102 19.84 -4.81 -11.74
CA SER A 102 20.72 -3.94 -12.52
C SER A 102 21.07 -2.67 -11.74
N ASP A 103 22.09 -1.95 -12.17
CA ASP A 103 22.46 -0.69 -11.54
C ASP A 103 21.34 0.37 -11.75
N GLU A 104 20.57 0.28 -12.85
CA GLU A 104 19.40 1.11 -13.11
C GLU A 104 18.25 0.81 -12.13
N ASP A 105 17.97 -0.47 -11.85
CA ASP A 105 16.95 -0.87 -10.88
C ASP A 105 17.30 -0.33 -9.48
N LEU A 106 18.56 -0.50 -9.06
CA LEU A 106 19.05 -0.02 -7.77
C LEU A 106 19.02 1.51 -7.68
N ALA A 107 19.41 2.21 -8.75
CA ALA A 107 19.36 3.67 -8.81
C ALA A 107 17.91 4.19 -8.72
N GLN A 108 16.96 3.54 -9.39
CA GLN A 108 15.55 3.88 -9.29
C GLN A 108 15.04 3.71 -7.84
N MET A 109 15.37 2.61 -7.18
CA MET A 109 15.00 2.38 -5.78
C MET A 109 15.66 3.40 -4.84
N GLU A 110 16.93 3.77 -5.08
CA GLU A 110 17.62 4.82 -4.33
C GLU A 110 16.91 6.17 -4.41
N MET A 111 16.46 6.54 -5.61
CA MET A 111 15.69 7.79 -5.80
C MET A 111 14.39 7.76 -5.01
N ILE A 112 13.68 6.63 -4.99
CA ILE A 112 12.43 6.48 -4.22
C ILE A 112 12.70 6.58 -2.72
N VAL A 113 13.74 5.91 -2.20
CA VAL A 113 14.14 6.01 -0.80
C VAL A 113 14.55 7.44 -0.42
N ALA A 114 15.26 8.14 -1.32
CA ALA A 114 15.62 9.54 -1.12
C ALA A 114 14.38 10.47 -1.10
N GLU A 115 13.34 10.16 -1.90
CA GLU A 115 12.05 10.85 -1.87
C GLU A 115 11.35 10.63 -0.52
N MET A 116 11.28 9.40 -0.01
CA MET A 116 10.72 9.10 1.31
C MET A 116 11.38 9.90 2.44
N LYS A 117 12.68 10.22 2.34
CA LYS A 117 13.42 11.01 3.34
C LYS A 117 12.91 12.45 3.50
N ASN A 118 12.28 12.98 2.48
CA ASN A 118 11.78 14.35 2.45
C ASN A 118 10.30 14.44 2.86
N LEU A 119 9.64 13.29 3.07
CA LEU A 119 8.22 13.21 3.42
C LEU A 119 8.04 13.12 4.94
N GLY A 120 7.03 13.81 5.45
CA GLY A 120 6.69 13.89 6.87
C GLY A 120 5.39 13.18 7.23
N GLU A 121 4.89 13.51 8.41
CA GLU A 121 3.63 12.96 8.94
C GLU A 121 2.38 13.40 8.18
N ASP A 122 2.46 14.51 7.45
CA ASP A 122 1.36 15.05 6.63
C ASP A 122 1.34 14.45 5.22
N ASP A 123 2.43 13.80 4.79
CA ASP A 123 2.63 13.30 3.42
C ASP A 123 2.35 11.79 3.32
N LEU A 124 1.39 11.27 4.07
CA LEU A 124 1.12 9.82 4.14
C LEU A 124 0.75 9.21 2.79
N GLY A 125 0.03 9.95 1.95
CA GLY A 125 -0.33 9.50 0.61
C GLY A 125 0.91 9.28 -0.27
N GLU A 126 1.82 10.23 -0.25
CA GLU A 126 3.09 10.19 -0.98
C GLU A 126 4.01 9.09 -0.43
N LEU A 127 4.04 8.88 0.89
CA LEU A 127 4.79 7.79 1.50
C LEU A 127 4.29 6.42 1.05
N VAL A 128 2.98 6.24 0.98
CA VAL A 128 2.37 5.00 0.47
C VAL A 128 2.67 4.82 -1.02
N ASP A 129 2.62 5.89 -1.82
CA ASP A 129 3.00 5.83 -3.24
C ASP A 129 4.48 5.45 -3.41
N CYS A 130 5.37 6.02 -2.62
CA CYS A 130 6.79 5.65 -2.60
C CYS A 130 7.00 4.17 -2.25
N ASP A 131 6.33 3.68 -1.20
CA ASP A 131 6.36 2.26 -0.81
C ASP A 131 5.92 1.36 -1.98
N CYS A 132 4.79 1.69 -2.60
CA CYS A 132 4.28 0.95 -3.74
C CYS A 132 5.26 0.94 -4.92
N ARG A 133 5.81 2.08 -5.28
CA ARG A 133 6.77 2.21 -6.39
C ARG A 133 8.07 1.45 -6.12
N PHE A 134 8.56 1.45 -4.88
CA PHE A 134 9.75 0.70 -4.49
C PHE A 134 9.57 -0.80 -4.71
N HIS A 135 8.49 -1.37 -4.19
CA HIS A 135 8.17 -2.78 -4.34
C HIS A 135 7.80 -3.16 -5.78
N GLN A 136 7.20 -2.24 -6.53
CA GLN A 136 6.85 -2.46 -7.95
C GLN A 136 8.08 -2.72 -8.81
N VAL A 137 9.22 -2.07 -8.55
CA VAL A 137 10.49 -2.33 -9.27
C VAL A 137 10.87 -3.81 -9.20
N ILE A 138 10.66 -4.46 -8.03
CA ILE A 138 10.98 -5.88 -7.83
C ILE A 138 10.18 -6.75 -8.79
N VAL A 139 8.89 -6.48 -8.90
CA VAL A 139 7.95 -7.32 -9.67
C VAL A 139 8.01 -7.01 -11.17
N GLU A 140 8.16 -5.75 -11.56
CA GLU A 140 8.30 -5.34 -12.96
C GLU A 140 9.53 -5.95 -13.63
N LYS A 141 10.63 -6.05 -12.88
CA LYS A 141 11.87 -6.65 -13.36
C LYS A 141 11.70 -8.09 -13.85
N ALA A 142 10.79 -8.85 -13.27
CA ALA A 142 10.50 -10.22 -13.71
C ALA A 142 9.89 -10.28 -15.12
N GLY A 143 9.33 -9.20 -15.65
CA GLY A 143 8.69 -9.16 -16.97
C GLY A 143 7.42 -10.01 -17.08
N LEU A 144 6.86 -10.47 -15.95
CA LEU A 144 5.70 -11.35 -15.90
C LEU A 144 4.40 -10.54 -15.73
N ASN A 145 3.76 -10.18 -16.85
CA ASN A 145 2.57 -9.30 -16.85
C ASN A 145 1.42 -9.77 -15.94
N ARG A 146 1.20 -11.10 -15.83
CA ARG A 146 0.15 -11.64 -14.96
C ARG A 146 0.52 -11.52 -13.48
N LEU A 147 1.80 -11.72 -13.15
CA LEU A 147 2.30 -11.56 -11.80
C LEU A 147 2.20 -10.09 -11.37
N LEU A 148 2.66 -9.16 -12.21
CA LEU A 148 2.54 -7.73 -11.97
C LEU A 148 1.09 -7.32 -11.74
N LYS A 149 0.16 -7.81 -12.58
CA LYS A 149 -1.26 -7.51 -12.41
C LYS A 149 -1.80 -8.02 -11.07
N ALA A 150 -1.54 -9.29 -10.72
CA ALA A 150 -1.99 -9.88 -9.47
C ALA A 150 -1.39 -9.17 -8.25
N TRP A 151 -0.11 -8.79 -8.31
CA TRP A 151 0.55 -8.02 -7.27
C TRP A 151 -0.04 -6.60 -7.13
N THR A 152 -0.31 -5.93 -8.25
CA THR A 152 -0.90 -4.58 -8.26
C THR A 152 -2.30 -4.58 -7.63
N GLU A 153 -3.08 -5.64 -7.82
CA GLU A 153 -4.40 -5.80 -7.17
C GLU A 153 -4.30 -5.88 -5.64
N LEU A 154 -3.12 -6.29 -5.09
CA LEU A 154 -2.84 -6.30 -3.65
C LEU A 154 -2.19 -5.01 -3.14
N ASN A 155 -1.90 -4.05 -4.01
CA ASN A 155 -1.10 -2.86 -3.69
C ASN A 155 -1.75 -1.98 -2.59
N TYR A 156 -3.07 -1.93 -2.57
CA TYR A 156 -3.82 -1.16 -1.58
C TYR A 156 -3.76 -1.74 -0.15
N GLY A 157 -3.27 -2.96 0.01
CA GLY A 157 -2.96 -3.52 1.30
C GLY A 157 -2.01 -2.67 2.14
N ASN A 158 -1.05 -1.99 1.49
CA ASN A 158 -0.12 -1.08 2.17
C ASN A 158 -0.82 0.15 2.73
N ILE A 159 -1.74 0.74 1.96
CA ILE A 159 -2.55 1.89 2.41
C ILE A 159 -3.32 1.51 3.65
N VAL A 160 -3.93 0.34 3.62
CA VAL A 160 -4.72 -0.17 4.72
C VAL A 160 -3.86 -0.47 5.95
N CYS A 161 -2.71 -1.10 5.77
CA CYS A 161 -1.79 -1.39 6.86
C CYS A 161 -1.24 -0.13 7.50
N TYR A 162 -0.97 0.88 6.69
CA TYR A 162 -0.58 2.21 7.16
C TYR A 162 -1.67 2.83 8.03
N PHE A 163 -2.90 2.70 7.58
CA PHE A 163 -4.08 3.21 8.26
C PHE A 163 -4.36 2.48 9.58
N ALA A 164 -4.27 1.15 9.59
CA ALA A 164 -4.58 0.34 10.76
C ALA A 164 -3.50 0.42 11.85
N GLY A 165 -2.22 0.60 11.48
CA GLY A 165 -1.07 0.45 12.39
C GLY A 165 -0.50 1.72 12.99
N ASN A 166 -1.01 2.92 12.66
CA ASN A 166 -0.33 4.16 13.05
C ASN A 166 -1.15 5.06 13.96
N SER A 167 -0.90 4.91 15.27
CA SER A 167 -1.22 5.92 16.27
C SER A 167 -0.24 7.11 16.26
N ASP A 168 1.00 6.92 15.73
CA ASP A 168 2.06 7.94 15.66
C ASP A 168 2.59 8.05 14.22
N ARG A 169 2.01 8.98 13.45
CA ARG A 169 2.31 9.22 12.03
C ARG A 169 3.79 9.58 11.78
N LYS A 170 4.37 10.40 12.66
CA LYS A 170 5.78 10.81 12.54
C LYS A 170 6.73 9.62 12.69
N LYS A 171 6.45 8.77 13.67
CA LYS A 171 7.21 7.53 13.90
C LYS A 171 7.08 6.56 12.72
N ALA A 172 5.90 6.54 12.12
CA ALA A 172 5.62 5.72 10.95
C ALA A 172 6.40 6.20 9.72
N ALA A 173 6.38 7.52 9.43
CA ALA A 173 7.11 8.10 8.30
C ALA A 173 8.62 7.83 8.41
N ASN A 174 9.22 8.13 9.56
CA ASN A 174 10.66 7.86 9.79
C ASN A 174 11.02 6.38 9.65
N ARG A 175 10.15 5.49 10.09
CA ARG A 175 10.35 4.05 10.01
C ARG A 175 10.37 3.53 8.58
N GLN A 176 9.52 4.05 7.70
CA GLN A 176 9.43 3.62 6.32
C GLN A 176 10.75 3.84 5.59
N GLN A 177 11.34 5.02 5.74
CA GLN A 177 12.64 5.32 5.17
C GLN A 177 13.70 4.31 5.61
N ASP A 178 13.86 4.12 6.93
CA ASP A 178 14.90 3.23 7.49
C ASP A 178 14.74 1.77 7.04
N ILE A 179 13.50 1.31 6.90
CA ILE A 179 13.19 -0.06 6.49
C ILE A 179 13.57 -0.27 5.03
N HIS A 180 13.17 0.66 4.14
CA HIS A 180 13.45 0.55 2.71
C HIS A 180 14.93 0.75 2.38
N GLU A 181 15.64 1.62 3.11
CA GLU A 181 17.09 1.75 2.97
C GLU A 181 17.84 0.45 3.32
N ARG A 182 17.40 -0.23 4.39
CA ARG A 182 17.95 -1.55 4.75
C ARG A 182 17.66 -2.60 3.70
N LEU A 183 16.44 -2.63 3.18
CA LEU A 183 16.03 -3.57 2.14
C LEU A 183 16.83 -3.35 0.85
N LEU A 184 16.99 -2.10 0.42
CA LEU A 184 17.83 -1.72 -0.72
C LEU A 184 19.29 -2.17 -0.55
N ASN A 185 19.86 -2.03 0.66
CA ASN A 185 21.21 -2.49 0.94
C ASN A 185 21.36 -4.01 0.80
N VAL A 186 20.31 -4.77 1.17
CA VAL A 186 20.28 -6.22 0.93
C VAL A 186 20.22 -6.55 -0.57
N PHE A 187 19.45 -5.81 -1.36
CA PHE A 187 19.35 -6.03 -2.81
C PHE A 187 20.67 -5.85 -3.56
N ARG A 188 21.58 -5.02 -3.04
CA ARG A 188 22.94 -4.87 -3.57
C ARG A 188 23.80 -6.13 -3.44
N SER A 189 23.43 -7.05 -2.56
CA SER A 189 24.14 -8.35 -2.44
C SER A 189 24.00 -9.21 -3.69
N LYS A 190 22.91 -9.03 -4.45
CA LYS A 190 22.55 -9.86 -5.61
C LYS A 190 22.46 -11.35 -5.26
N ASP A 191 22.25 -11.68 -3.99
CA ASP A 191 22.06 -13.03 -3.48
C ASP A 191 20.56 -13.32 -3.32
N GLU A 192 20.05 -14.25 -4.15
CA GLU A 192 18.63 -14.56 -4.26
C GLU A 192 18.02 -14.95 -2.91
N GLU A 193 18.67 -15.86 -2.17
CA GLU A 193 18.15 -16.36 -0.90
C GLU A 193 18.07 -15.25 0.17
N THR A 194 19.14 -14.47 0.29
CA THR A 194 19.22 -13.33 1.21
C THR A 194 18.16 -12.29 0.90
N ILE A 195 17.92 -12.00 -0.39
CA ILE A 195 16.90 -11.05 -0.84
C ILE A 195 15.49 -11.55 -0.52
N CYS A 196 15.18 -12.81 -0.85
CA CYS A 196 13.87 -13.40 -0.57
C CYS A 196 13.56 -13.45 0.92
N ASN A 197 14.56 -13.78 1.75
CA ASN A 197 14.42 -13.76 3.19
C ASN A 197 14.15 -12.35 3.73
N ALA A 198 14.88 -11.35 3.21
CA ALA A 198 14.70 -9.95 3.61
C ALA A 198 13.31 -9.41 3.25
N ILE A 199 12.78 -9.74 2.06
CA ILE A 199 11.42 -9.39 1.65
C ILE A 199 10.38 -10.04 2.58
N SER A 200 10.52 -11.32 2.86
CA SER A 200 9.61 -12.05 3.76
C SER A 200 9.61 -11.46 5.18
N GLU A 201 10.80 -11.18 5.71
CA GLU A 201 10.94 -10.53 7.02
C GLU A 201 10.38 -9.11 7.05
N HIS A 202 10.53 -8.34 5.98
CA HIS A 202 9.99 -6.99 5.87
C HIS A 202 8.48 -6.97 6.09
N TYR A 203 7.75 -7.85 5.42
CA TYR A 203 6.30 -7.96 5.56
C TYR A 203 5.90 -8.55 6.92
N MET A 204 6.50 -9.64 7.35
CA MET A 204 6.13 -10.31 8.59
C MET A 204 6.48 -9.53 9.85
N LYS A 205 7.57 -8.77 9.85
CA LYS A 205 7.90 -7.83 10.97
C LYS A 205 6.82 -6.75 11.12
N THR A 206 6.21 -6.31 10.02
CA THR A 206 5.11 -5.35 10.10
C THR A 206 3.88 -6.00 10.71
N VAL A 207 3.51 -7.23 10.34
CA VAL A 207 2.41 -7.97 10.96
C VAL A 207 2.64 -8.14 12.46
N LYS A 208 3.83 -8.62 12.86
CA LYS A 208 4.19 -8.77 14.30
C LYS A 208 4.02 -7.48 15.08
N ARG A 209 4.48 -6.37 14.50
CA ARG A 209 4.33 -5.06 15.12
C ARG A 209 2.86 -4.67 15.29
N LEU A 210 2.02 -4.90 14.28
CA LEU A 210 0.60 -4.58 14.34
C LEU A 210 -0.14 -5.41 15.40
N ILE A 211 0.22 -6.69 15.55
CA ILE A 211 -0.29 -7.54 16.65
C ILE A 211 0.06 -6.91 17.99
N GLN A 212 1.31 -6.51 18.20
CA GLN A 212 1.79 -5.93 19.45
C GLN A 212 1.17 -4.54 19.75
N GLU A 213 1.00 -3.69 18.73
CA GLU A 213 0.41 -2.35 18.85
C GLU A 213 -1.13 -2.42 19.00
N GLY A 214 -1.78 -3.44 18.43
CA GLY A 214 -3.23 -3.60 18.41
C GLY A 214 -3.85 -4.18 19.69
N SER A 215 -3.05 -4.46 20.73
CA SER A 215 -3.49 -5.11 21.97
C SER A 215 -4.16 -6.48 21.76
N MET A 216 -3.91 -7.14 20.63
CA MET A 216 -4.29 -8.51 20.37
C MET A 216 -3.20 -9.42 20.91
N SER A 217 -3.57 -10.48 21.66
CA SER A 217 -2.59 -11.46 22.10
C SER A 217 -2.16 -12.33 20.92
N ASP A 218 -0.90 -12.80 20.92
CA ASP A 218 -0.40 -13.75 19.92
C ASP A 218 -1.26 -15.04 19.89
N GLU A 219 -1.97 -15.36 20.99
CA GLU A 219 -2.87 -16.50 21.11
C GLU A 219 -4.21 -16.30 20.39
N GLU A 220 -4.65 -15.05 20.23
CA GLU A 220 -5.88 -14.71 19.51
C GLU A 220 -5.63 -14.63 17.99
N PHE A 221 -4.37 -14.48 17.57
CA PHE A 221 -4.03 -14.43 16.16
C PHE A 221 -3.91 -15.84 15.59
N LYS A 222 -4.76 -16.11 14.60
CA LYS A 222 -4.99 -17.44 14.01
C LYS A 222 -3.77 -18.06 13.30
N TYR A 223 -2.80 -17.24 12.89
CA TYR A 223 -1.68 -17.67 12.05
C TYR A 223 -0.34 -17.56 12.80
N LYS A 224 0.63 -18.41 12.41
CA LYS A 224 2.03 -18.27 12.85
C LYS A 224 2.71 -17.18 12.05
N VAL A 225 3.32 -16.23 12.74
CA VAL A 225 4.05 -15.07 12.15
C VAL A 225 5.51 -15.07 12.58
#